data_76e9455d1b1b3ad5be943f6ef3a61284
#
_entry.id   76e9455d1b1b3ad5be943f6ef3a61284
#
_cell.length_a   1.000
_cell.length_b   1.000
_cell.length_c   1.000
_cell.angle_alpha   90.00
_cell.angle_beta   90.00
_cell.angle_gamma   90.00
#
_symmetry.space_group_name_H-M   'P 1'
#
loop_
_entity.id
_entity.type
_entity.pdbx_description
1 polymer ?
#
loop_
_entity_poly.entity_id
_entity_poly.type
_entity_poly.pdbx_seq_one_letter_code
_entity_poly.pdbx_strand_id
1 'polypeptide(L)'
;SYPVIKNRLRVGFIGTGLRGQVMMELTTHREDVDIPAICDIDDGMIKNALNVLKKAGYPEPKVYNKGNEDFRNMVKNEDLDGVFIATPWEWHHPMAVAAMKSGKHVGTEVPAALTVPDCWDLVNTSEKTGRFCMIMENVCYRRDVMAVLNMVRKGVFGELLHCQGGYQHDIRNVKFNDGLKPYGGGVEFGEKGYSEAKWRTNHSVNRNGDLYPTHGLGPVSTMLDINHGN
;
A
#
# COMPACT_ATOMS: atom_id res chain seq x y z
N SER A 1 9.04 27.00 -8.07
CA SER A 1 10.10 26.07 -8.42
C SER A 1 10.24 25.07 -7.27
N TYR A 2 10.09 23.80 -7.56
CA TYR A 2 10.36 22.74 -6.59
C TYR A 2 11.87 22.77 -6.27
N PRO A 3 12.26 22.54 -5.01
CA PRO A 3 13.67 22.44 -4.68
C PRO A 3 14.30 21.30 -5.47
N VAL A 4 15.46 21.57 -6.09
CA VAL A 4 16.25 20.52 -6.74
C VAL A 4 16.74 19.59 -5.64
N ILE A 5 16.21 18.37 -5.58
CA ILE A 5 16.66 17.35 -4.64
C ILE A 5 18.06 16.92 -5.08
N LYS A 6 19.08 17.31 -4.33
CA LYS A 6 20.48 16.98 -4.64
C LYS A 6 20.81 15.49 -4.45
N ASN A 7 20.03 14.78 -3.64
CA ASN A 7 20.20 13.35 -3.36
C ASN A 7 18.93 12.60 -3.77
N ARG A 8 19.10 11.44 -4.41
CA ARG A 8 17.98 10.55 -4.74
C ARG A 8 17.42 9.94 -3.45
N LEU A 9 16.09 9.84 -3.35
CA LEU A 9 15.41 9.18 -2.25
C LEU A 9 15.64 7.67 -2.32
N ARG A 10 15.98 7.06 -1.22
CA ARG A 10 16.23 5.61 -1.10
C ARG A 10 15.00 4.93 -0.51
N VAL A 11 14.28 4.20 -1.33
CA VAL A 11 13.00 3.59 -0.95
C VAL A 11 13.08 2.07 -1.00
N GLY A 12 12.71 1.41 0.10
CA GLY A 12 12.56 -0.04 0.15
C GLY A 12 11.13 -0.48 -0.15
N PHE A 13 10.96 -1.69 -0.68
CA PHE A 13 9.64 -2.29 -0.88
C PHE A 13 9.47 -3.52 0.00
N ILE A 14 8.36 -3.57 0.76
CA ILE A 14 7.95 -4.72 1.56
C ILE A 14 6.65 -5.25 0.96
N GLY A 15 6.70 -6.46 0.42
CA GLY A 15 5.66 -7.03 -0.42
C GLY A 15 5.91 -6.72 -1.90
N THR A 16 6.36 -7.73 -2.64
CA THR A 16 6.66 -7.66 -4.08
C THR A 16 5.66 -8.43 -4.93
N GLY A 17 4.47 -8.69 -4.36
CA GLY A 17 3.35 -9.28 -5.06
C GLY A 17 2.82 -8.39 -6.19
N LEU A 18 1.64 -8.72 -6.72
CA LEU A 18 1.08 -8.01 -7.89
C LEU A 18 1.02 -6.49 -7.69
N ARG A 19 0.55 -6.04 -6.52
CA ARG A 19 0.44 -4.61 -6.23
C ARG A 19 1.82 -3.96 -6.04
N GLY A 20 2.74 -4.63 -5.33
CA GLY A 20 4.10 -4.15 -5.13
C GLY A 20 4.85 -3.96 -6.45
N GLN A 21 4.70 -4.89 -7.40
CA GLN A 21 5.31 -4.80 -8.74
C GLN A 21 4.79 -3.58 -9.52
N VAL A 22 3.47 -3.32 -9.50
CA VAL A 22 2.88 -2.12 -10.13
C VAL A 22 3.45 -0.84 -9.50
N MET A 23 3.55 -0.79 -8.18
CA MET A 23 4.12 0.38 -7.48
C MET A 23 5.61 0.57 -7.81
N MET A 24 6.39 -0.51 -7.88
CA MET A 24 7.78 -0.46 -8.32
C MET A 24 7.90 0.07 -9.73
N GLU A 25 7.10 -0.43 -10.67
CA GLU A 25 7.09 0.03 -12.06
C GLU A 25 6.81 1.53 -12.13
N LEU A 26 5.77 2.01 -11.44
CA LEU A 26 5.48 3.45 -11.36
C LEU A 26 6.63 4.25 -10.75
N THR A 27 7.30 3.71 -9.72
CA THR A 27 8.44 4.35 -9.08
C THR A 27 9.64 4.46 -10.03
N THR A 28 9.84 3.48 -10.92
CA THR A 28 10.95 3.52 -11.88
C THR A 28 10.83 4.63 -12.92
N HIS A 29 9.67 5.24 -13.10
CA HIS A 29 9.50 6.43 -13.95
C HIS A 29 9.97 7.73 -13.28
N ARG A 30 10.43 7.68 -12.04
CA ARG A 30 10.97 8.83 -11.31
C ARG A 30 12.50 8.83 -11.38
N GLU A 31 13.06 9.98 -11.70
CA GLU A 31 14.52 10.18 -11.78
C GLU A 31 15.18 10.41 -10.41
N ASP A 32 14.37 10.71 -9.38
CA ASP A 32 14.81 11.12 -8.03
C ASP A 32 14.69 9.99 -6.99
N VAL A 33 14.47 8.73 -7.39
CA VAL A 33 14.29 7.59 -6.48
C VAL A 33 15.25 6.45 -6.83
N ASP A 34 15.83 5.85 -5.80
CA ASP A 34 16.55 4.58 -5.84
C ASP A 34 15.78 3.51 -5.06
N ILE A 35 15.90 2.25 -5.49
CA ILE A 35 15.29 1.08 -4.84
C ILE A 35 16.39 0.12 -4.40
N PRO A 36 17.05 0.37 -3.26
CA PRO A 36 18.21 -0.42 -2.84
C PRO A 36 17.85 -1.75 -2.15
N ALA A 37 16.62 -1.93 -1.69
CA ALA A 37 16.20 -3.15 -0.99
C ALA A 37 14.75 -3.50 -1.23
N ILE A 38 14.49 -4.82 -1.28
CA ILE A 38 13.14 -5.40 -1.36
C ILE A 38 12.99 -6.53 -0.36
N CYS A 39 11.76 -6.77 0.12
CA CYS A 39 11.43 -7.85 1.04
C CYS A 39 10.15 -8.56 0.62
N ASP A 40 10.21 -9.87 0.49
CA ASP A 40 9.04 -10.73 0.30
C ASP A 40 9.39 -12.16 0.77
N ILE A 41 8.38 -12.99 1.00
CA ILE A 41 8.55 -14.41 1.35
C ILE A 41 8.36 -15.35 0.15
N ASP A 42 7.89 -14.83 -0.97
CA ASP A 42 7.62 -15.59 -2.20
C ASP A 42 8.72 -15.33 -3.24
N ASP A 43 9.56 -16.35 -3.47
CA ASP A 43 10.69 -16.25 -4.41
C ASP A 43 10.23 -15.97 -5.85
N GLY A 44 9.03 -16.44 -6.23
CA GLY A 44 8.45 -16.16 -7.56
C GLY A 44 8.09 -14.69 -7.72
N MET A 45 7.49 -14.08 -6.68
CA MET A 45 7.18 -12.66 -6.67
C MET A 45 8.43 -11.79 -6.64
N ILE A 46 9.45 -12.19 -5.86
CA ILE A 46 10.77 -11.53 -5.86
C ILE A 46 11.38 -11.55 -7.26
N LYS A 47 11.41 -12.71 -7.91
CA LYS A 47 11.94 -12.84 -9.28
C LYS A 47 11.24 -11.93 -10.27
N ASN A 48 9.91 -11.82 -10.17
CA ASN A 48 9.14 -10.92 -11.02
C ASN A 48 9.48 -9.44 -10.75
N ALA A 49 9.59 -9.04 -9.49
CA ALA A 49 9.98 -7.70 -9.09
C ALA A 49 11.39 -7.33 -9.58
N LEU A 50 12.36 -8.25 -9.44
CA LEU A 50 13.72 -8.06 -9.99
C LEU A 50 13.70 -7.87 -11.50
N ASN A 51 12.82 -8.58 -12.23
CA ASN A 51 12.66 -8.41 -13.67
C ASN A 51 12.08 -7.03 -14.02
N VAL A 52 11.14 -6.48 -13.22
CA VAL A 52 10.62 -5.12 -13.40
C VAL A 52 11.76 -4.10 -13.29
N LEU A 53 12.54 -4.17 -12.21
CA LEU A 53 13.67 -3.26 -11.96
C LEU A 53 14.75 -3.38 -13.05
N LYS A 54 15.10 -4.60 -13.43
CA LYS A 54 16.09 -4.86 -14.51
C LYS A 54 15.66 -4.25 -15.84
N LYS A 55 14.38 -4.40 -16.24
CA LYS A 55 13.84 -3.81 -17.46
C LYS A 55 13.92 -2.28 -17.45
N ALA A 56 13.77 -1.68 -16.28
CA ALA A 56 13.87 -0.23 -16.10
C ALA A 56 15.32 0.28 -15.93
N GLY A 57 16.32 -0.61 -15.98
CA GLY A 57 17.72 -0.24 -15.85
C GLY A 57 18.18 0.06 -14.41
N TYR A 58 17.40 -0.33 -13.42
CA TYR A 58 17.77 -0.18 -12.00
C TYR A 58 18.82 -1.21 -11.60
N PRO A 59 19.74 -0.85 -10.68
CA PRO A 59 20.63 -1.81 -10.04
C PRO A 59 19.82 -2.89 -9.31
N GLU A 60 20.38 -4.11 -9.20
CA GLU A 60 19.78 -5.19 -8.45
C GLU A 60 19.72 -4.82 -6.96
N PRO A 61 18.53 -4.81 -6.34
CA PRO A 61 18.38 -4.48 -4.93
C PRO A 61 18.81 -5.64 -4.04
N LYS A 62 19.15 -5.34 -2.80
CA LYS A 62 19.32 -6.38 -1.79
C LYS A 62 17.99 -7.02 -1.42
N VAL A 63 17.95 -8.34 -1.40
CA VAL A 63 16.73 -9.13 -1.15
C VAL A 63 16.70 -9.62 0.29
N TYR A 64 15.55 -9.48 0.94
CA TYR A 64 15.22 -9.97 2.27
C TYR A 64 14.06 -10.98 2.15
N ASN A 65 14.33 -12.27 2.33
CA ASN A 65 13.36 -13.36 2.12
C ASN A 65 13.47 -14.51 3.13
N LYS A 66 14.09 -14.26 4.30
CA LYS A 66 14.31 -15.30 5.32
C LYS A 66 13.12 -15.54 6.24
N GLY A 67 11.89 -15.26 5.76
CA GLY A 67 10.64 -15.46 6.49
C GLY A 67 9.88 -14.18 6.78
N ASN A 68 8.74 -14.32 7.44
CA ASN A 68 7.77 -13.25 7.64
C ASN A 68 8.31 -12.02 8.38
N GLU A 69 9.35 -12.19 9.19
CA GLU A 69 9.93 -11.12 10.02
C GLU A 69 11.20 -10.50 9.41
N ASP A 70 11.63 -10.94 8.23
CA ASP A 70 12.90 -10.46 7.64
C ASP A 70 12.83 -8.99 7.20
N PHE A 71 11.63 -8.43 7.04
CA PHE A 71 11.43 -7.00 6.86
C PHE A 71 12.05 -6.16 8.00
N ARG A 72 12.11 -6.70 9.23
CA ARG A 72 12.76 -6.03 10.36
C ARG A 72 14.26 -5.86 10.15
N ASN A 73 14.89 -6.88 9.57
CA ASN A 73 16.31 -6.81 9.20
C ASN A 73 16.51 -5.77 8.10
N MET A 74 15.63 -5.72 7.09
CA MET A 74 15.71 -4.71 6.03
C MET A 74 15.63 -3.28 6.59
N VAL A 75 14.58 -2.97 7.34
CA VAL A 75 14.39 -1.59 7.84
C VAL A 75 15.44 -1.17 8.87
N LYS A 76 16.06 -2.13 9.57
CA LYS A 76 17.13 -1.88 10.53
C LYS A 76 18.49 -1.68 9.86
N ASN A 77 18.80 -2.47 8.85
CA ASN A 77 20.15 -2.57 8.31
C ASN A 77 20.39 -1.72 7.06
N GLU A 78 19.30 -1.37 6.34
CA GLU A 78 19.42 -0.60 5.12
C GLU A 78 19.27 0.90 5.38
N ASP A 79 20.10 1.67 4.68
CA ASP A 79 20.00 3.13 4.64
C ASP A 79 18.88 3.50 3.67
N LEU A 80 17.67 3.73 4.22
CA LEU A 80 16.45 4.08 3.50
C LEU A 80 15.84 5.35 4.06
N ASP A 81 15.31 6.19 3.20
CA ASP A 81 14.48 7.33 3.58
C ASP A 81 13.05 6.89 3.92
N GLY A 82 12.56 5.87 3.21
CA GLY A 82 11.22 5.34 3.42
C GLY A 82 11.03 3.94 2.87
N VAL A 83 9.85 3.39 3.16
CA VAL A 83 9.42 2.09 2.64
C VAL A 83 8.00 2.16 2.11
N PHE A 84 7.74 1.42 1.03
CA PHE A 84 6.40 1.10 0.57
C PHE A 84 6.01 -0.30 1.02
N ILE A 85 4.79 -0.44 1.56
CA ILE A 85 4.26 -1.69 2.08
C ILE A 85 3.05 -2.10 1.25
N ALA A 86 3.13 -3.27 0.62
CA ALA A 86 2.08 -3.85 -0.23
C ALA A 86 1.93 -5.36 0.04
N THR A 87 1.85 -5.72 1.30
CA THR A 87 1.72 -7.08 1.84
C THR A 87 0.25 -7.46 2.09
N PRO A 88 -0.08 -8.65 2.58
CA PRO A 88 -1.39 -8.95 3.17
C PRO A 88 -1.75 -7.96 4.29
N TRP A 89 -3.04 -7.68 4.44
CA TRP A 89 -3.55 -6.58 5.28
C TRP A 89 -3.12 -6.63 6.74
N GLU A 90 -3.03 -7.83 7.32
CA GLU A 90 -2.60 -8.05 8.71
C GLU A 90 -1.16 -7.62 8.97
N TRP A 91 -0.34 -7.50 7.93
CA TRP A 91 1.06 -7.12 8.03
C TRP A 91 1.30 -5.62 7.85
N HIS A 92 0.32 -4.84 7.36
CA HIS A 92 0.51 -3.41 7.12
C HIS A 92 0.90 -2.65 8.40
N HIS A 93 0.12 -2.80 9.47
CA HIS A 93 0.39 -2.15 10.76
C HIS A 93 1.74 -2.56 11.37
N PRO A 94 2.07 -3.84 11.63
CA PRO A 94 3.33 -4.18 12.27
C PRO A 94 4.56 -3.80 11.44
N MET A 95 4.47 -3.85 10.12
CA MET A 95 5.55 -3.41 9.23
C MET A 95 5.74 -1.89 9.25
N ALA A 96 4.65 -1.12 9.22
CA ALA A 96 4.68 0.33 9.28
C ALA A 96 5.27 0.82 10.61
N VAL A 97 4.85 0.25 11.73
CA VAL A 97 5.38 0.57 13.06
C VAL A 97 6.87 0.26 13.16
N ALA A 98 7.31 -0.90 12.67
CA ALA A 98 8.72 -1.28 12.68
C ALA A 98 9.58 -0.32 11.82
N ALA A 99 9.09 0.06 10.65
CA ALA A 99 9.77 0.99 9.77
C ALA A 99 9.91 2.39 10.40
N MET A 100 8.84 2.94 10.97
CA MET A 100 8.87 4.23 11.64
C MET A 100 9.81 4.22 12.85
N LYS A 101 9.77 3.16 13.68
CA LYS A 101 10.70 2.98 14.82
C LYS A 101 12.16 2.85 14.38
N SER A 102 12.40 2.39 13.14
CA SER A 102 13.74 2.35 12.52
C SER A 102 14.11 3.64 11.78
N GLY A 103 13.33 4.72 11.95
CA GLY A 103 13.62 6.04 11.38
C GLY A 103 13.22 6.21 9.92
N LYS A 104 12.38 5.34 9.36
CA LYS A 104 11.94 5.39 7.95
C LYS A 104 10.54 6.01 7.84
N HIS A 105 10.30 6.78 6.78
CA HIS A 105 8.95 7.15 6.38
C HIS A 105 8.22 5.96 5.76
N VAL A 106 6.90 5.95 5.81
CA VAL A 106 6.08 4.83 5.36
C VAL A 106 5.00 5.28 4.39
N GLY A 107 4.89 4.57 3.27
CA GLY A 107 3.69 4.52 2.45
C GLY A 107 3.10 3.11 2.54
N THR A 108 1.90 2.97 3.08
CA THR A 108 1.24 1.66 3.19
C THR A 108 0.02 1.56 2.30
N GLU A 109 -0.17 0.42 1.67
CA GLU A 109 -1.40 0.11 0.94
C GLU A 109 -2.59 0.00 1.89
N VAL A 110 -3.77 0.07 1.31
CA VAL A 110 -5.05 0.03 2.03
C VAL A 110 -5.51 -1.41 2.31
N PRO A 111 -6.15 -1.63 3.47
CA PRO A 111 -6.30 -0.75 4.62
C PRO A 111 -5.00 -0.65 5.44
N ALA A 112 -4.73 0.51 6.04
CA ALA A 112 -3.50 0.70 6.82
C ALA A 112 -3.47 -0.16 8.09
N ALA A 113 -4.63 -0.45 8.67
CA ALA A 113 -4.81 -1.26 9.86
C ALA A 113 -6.14 -2.01 9.84
N LEU A 114 -6.28 -3.02 10.68
CA LEU A 114 -7.48 -3.87 10.76
C LEU A 114 -8.30 -3.64 12.03
N THR A 115 -7.74 -2.97 13.02
CA THR A 115 -8.40 -2.68 14.30
C THR A 115 -8.19 -1.22 14.70
N VAL A 116 -9.10 -0.69 15.52
CA VAL A 116 -8.97 0.68 16.04
C VAL A 116 -7.71 0.87 16.90
N PRO A 117 -7.31 -0.06 17.78
CA PRO A 117 -6.03 0.03 18.48
C PRO A 117 -4.83 0.15 17.56
N ASP A 118 -4.80 -0.61 16.44
CA ASP A 118 -3.71 -0.52 15.46
C ASP A 118 -3.67 0.86 14.78
N CYS A 119 -4.84 1.46 14.49
CA CYS A 119 -4.91 2.82 13.96
C CYS A 119 -4.26 3.82 14.92
N TRP A 120 -4.57 3.73 16.21
CA TRP A 120 -3.97 4.59 17.24
C TRP A 120 -2.46 4.34 17.39
N ASP A 121 -2.00 3.08 17.30
CA ASP A 121 -0.56 2.80 17.37
C ASP A 121 0.19 3.39 16.16
N LEU A 122 -0.40 3.39 14.96
CA LEU A 122 0.19 4.08 13.80
C LEU A 122 0.35 5.57 14.05
N VAL A 123 -0.70 6.26 14.54
CA VAL A 123 -0.67 7.69 14.82
C VAL A 123 0.36 7.99 15.91
N ASN A 124 0.26 7.31 17.06
CA ASN A 124 1.17 7.51 18.19
C ASN A 124 2.63 7.23 17.81
N THR A 125 2.87 6.22 16.98
CA THR A 125 4.23 5.89 16.51
C THR A 125 4.75 6.96 15.57
N SER A 126 3.92 7.47 14.65
CA SER A 126 4.27 8.57 13.75
C SER A 126 4.65 9.82 14.54
N GLU A 127 3.83 10.23 15.49
CA GLU A 127 4.10 11.40 16.35
C GLU A 127 5.37 11.22 17.20
N LYS A 128 5.52 10.05 17.84
CA LYS A 128 6.69 9.77 18.70
C LYS A 128 8.00 9.72 17.93
N THR A 129 7.98 9.22 16.70
CA THR A 129 9.19 9.05 15.89
C THR A 129 9.46 10.24 14.97
N GLY A 130 8.48 11.11 14.73
CA GLY A 130 8.54 12.17 13.74
C GLY A 130 8.60 11.63 12.30
N ARG A 131 8.13 10.40 12.08
CA ARG A 131 8.09 9.77 10.74
C ARG A 131 6.67 9.74 10.20
N PHE A 132 6.53 10.12 8.93
CA PHE A 132 5.23 10.08 8.26
C PHE A 132 4.81 8.64 7.97
N CYS A 133 3.52 8.36 8.20
CA CYS A 133 2.85 7.15 7.72
C CYS A 133 1.69 7.58 6.83
N MET A 134 1.85 7.39 5.53
CA MET A 134 0.85 7.75 4.52
C MET A 134 0.08 6.52 4.08
N ILE A 135 -1.25 6.61 4.06
CA ILE A 135 -2.13 5.62 3.43
C ILE A 135 -2.19 5.94 1.92
N MET A 136 -1.84 4.96 1.09
CA MET A 136 -1.78 5.15 -0.36
C MET A 136 -3.13 4.87 -1.01
N GLU A 137 -4.17 5.59 -0.58
CA GLU A 137 -5.53 5.51 -1.15
C GLU A 137 -5.57 6.17 -2.54
N ASN A 138 -5.40 5.36 -3.57
CA ASN A 138 -5.22 5.84 -4.94
C ASN A 138 -6.49 6.42 -5.57
N VAL A 139 -7.69 6.04 -5.11
CA VAL A 139 -8.94 6.56 -5.69
C VAL A 139 -9.12 8.05 -5.43
N CYS A 140 -8.64 8.56 -4.29
CA CYS A 140 -8.64 9.99 -3.99
C CYS A 140 -7.87 10.83 -5.01
N TYR A 141 -6.91 10.23 -5.72
CA TYR A 141 -6.04 10.90 -6.70
C TYR A 141 -6.45 10.65 -8.15
N ARG A 142 -7.58 10.01 -8.40
CA ARG A 142 -8.13 9.88 -9.77
C ARG A 142 -8.47 11.27 -10.30
N ARG A 143 -8.26 11.48 -11.61
CA ARG A 143 -8.47 12.80 -12.24
C ARG A 143 -9.90 13.31 -12.10
N ASP A 144 -10.89 12.43 -12.21
CA ASP A 144 -12.30 12.73 -12.01
C ASP A 144 -12.61 13.13 -10.55
N VAL A 145 -12.10 12.37 -9.57
CA VAL A 145 -12.24 12.66 -8.14
C VAL A 145 -11.55 13.98 -7.78
N MET A 146 -10.34 14.21 -8.29
CA MET A 146 -9.60 15.47 -8.09
C MET A 146 -10.34 16.69 -8.71
N ALA A 147 -10.97 16.48 -9.88
CA ALA A 147 -11.77 17.52 -10.50
C ALA A 147 -12.97 17.90 -9.63
N VAL A 148 -13.72 16.91 -9.11
CA VAL A 148 -14.86 17.15 -8.20
C VAL A 148 -14.38 17.83 -6.92
N LEU A 149 -13.28 17.39 -6.30
CA LEU A 149 -12.69 18.03 -5.13
C LEU A 149 -12.36 19.51 -5.38
N ASN A 150 -11.80 19.83 -6.56
CA ASN A 150 -11.52 21.20 -6.93
C ASN A 150 -12.80 22.03 -7.10
N MET A 151 -13.86 21.45 -7.64
CA MET A 151 -15.18 22.11 -7.74
C MET A 151 -15.78 22.37 -6.35
N VAL A 152 -15.68 21.40 -5.44
CA VAL A 152 -16.09 21.57 -4.03
C VAL A 152 -15.35 22.73 -3.39
N ARG A 153 -14.01 22.75 -3.49
CA ARG A 153 -13.16 23.82 -2.92
C ARG A 153 -13.44 25.20 -3.51
N LYS A 154 -13.97 25.27 -4.72
CA LYS A 154 -14.39 26.51 -5.39
C LYS A 154 -15.83 26.89 -5.10
N GLY A 155 -16.55 26.14 -4.26
CA GLY A 155 -17.94 26.41 -3.91
C GLY A 155 -18.95 26.21 -5.05
N VAL A 156 -18.59 25.47 -6.10
CA VAL A 156 -19.47 25.26 -7.28
C VAL A 156 -20.78 24.58 -6.90
N PHE A 157 -20.76 23.72 -5.89
CA PHE A 157 -21.95 23.01 -5.40
C PHE A 157 -22.68 23.71 -4.26
N GLY A 158 -22.20 24.89 -3.81
CA GLY A 158 -22.72 25.54 -2.62
C GLY A 158 -22.39 24.75 -1.34
N GLU A 159 -23.28 24.82 -0.36
CA GLU A 159 -23.19 24.05 0.88
C GLU A 159 -23.44 22.54 0.61
N LEU A 160 -22.51 21.69 1.02
CA LEU A 160 -22.65 20.25 0.86
C LEU A 160 -23.51 19.66 1.98
N LEU A 161 -24.72 19.22 1.67
CA LEU A 161 -25.65 18.62 2.63
C LEU A 161 -25.52 17.10 2.70
N HIS A 162 -25.11 16.47 1.61
CA HIS A 162 -24.98 15.02 1.51
C HIS A 162 -23.94 14.63 0.47
N CYS A 163 -23.13 13.63 0.80
CA CYS A 163 -22.23 12.98 -0.13
C CYS A 163 -22.40 11.47 -0.04
N GLN A 164 -22.33 10.81 -1.19
CA GLN A 164 -22.38 9.35 -1.28
C GLN A 164 -21.22 8.86 -2.13
N GLY A 165 -20.52 7.87 -1.62
CA GLY A 165 -19.46 7.16 -2.33
C GLY A 165 -19.67 5.65 -2.24
N GLY A 166 -19.15 4.91 -3.21
CA GLY A 166 -19.22 3.46 -3.22
C GLY A 166 -18.11 2.86 -4.08
N TYR A 167 -17.68 1.67 -3.73
CA TYR A 167 -16.72 0.89 -4.50
C TYR A 167 -17.23 -0.53 -4.66
N GLN A 168 -17.56 -0.88 -5.90
CA GLN A 168 -18.01 -2.23 -6.27
C GLN A 168 -17.02 -2.82 -7.26
N HIS A 169 -16.45 -3.96 -6.90
CA HIS A 169 -15.46 -4.64 -7.72
C HIS A 169 -15.67 -6.15 -7.66
N ASP A 170 -15.86 -6.75 -8.82
CA ASP A 170 -15.84 -8.21 -8.93
C ASP A 170 -14.39 -8.70 -8.88
N ILE A 171 -13.98 -9.18 -7.71
CA ILE A 171 -12.64 -9.71 -7.46
C ILE A 171 -12.65 -11.24 -7.27
N ARG A 172 -13.64 -11.96 -7.79
CA ARG A 172 -13.70 -13.43 -7.70
C ARG A 172 -12.46 -14.06 -8.32
N ASN A 173 -12.01 -13.55 -9.46
CA ASN A 173 -10.79 -14.01 -10.13
C ASN A 173 -9.48 -13.75 -9.36
N VAL A 174 -9.51 -12.91 -8.34
CA VAL A 174 -8.39 -12.63 -7.43
C VAL A 174 -8.50 -13.47 -6.17
N LYS A 175 -9.74 -13.62 -5.65
CA LYS A 175 -10.01 -14.36 -4.41
C LYS A 175 -10.00 -15.88 -4.60
N PHE A 176 -10.22 -16.36 -5.82
CA PHE A 176 -10.26 -17.78 -6.16
C PHE A 176 -9.44 -18.02 -7.41
N ASN A 177 -8.61 -19.05 -7.41
CA ASN A 177 -7.82 -19.45 -8.57
C ASN A 177 -7.55 -20.97 -8.59
N ASP A 178 -6.67 -21.43 -9.45
CA ASP A 178 -6.30 -22.85 -9.61
C ASP A 178 -5.17 -23.29 -8.66
N GLY A 179 -4.73 -22.41 -7.75
CA GLY A 179 -3.58 -22.65 -6.86
C GLY A 179 -2.20 -22.50 -7.52
N LEU A 180 -2.15 -22.20 -8.83
CA LEU A 180 -0.91 -22.13 -9.60
C LEU A 180 -0.66 -20.73 -10.17
N LYS A 181 -1.72 -20.00 -10.50
CA LYS A 181 -1.66 -18.67 -11.12
C LYS A 181 -2.39 -17.63 -10.27
N PRO A 182 -1.92 -16.38 -10.25
CA PRO A 182 -2.55 -15.33 -9.43
C PRO A 182 -3.96 -14.95 -9.88
N TYR A 183 -4.29 -15.15 -11.15
CA TYR A 183 -5.59 -14.86 -11.73
C TYR A 183 -6.08 -16.04 -12.57
N GLY A 184 -7.39 -16.10 -12.76
CA GLY A 184 -8.00 -17.08 -13.67
C GLY A 184 -9.04 -17.96 -12.99
N GLY A 185 -9.54 -18.93 -13.74
CA GLY A 185 -10.56 -19.86 -13.26
C GLY A 185 -10.05 -20.78 -12.16
N GLY A 186 -10.94 -21.09 -11.23
CA GLY A 186 -10.66 -21.99 -10.12
C GLY A 186 -11.51 -21.64 -8.91
N VAL A 187 -11.40 -22.46 -7.89
CA VAL A 187 -12.18 -22.33 -6.64
C VAL A 187 -11.27 -22.40 -5.40
N GLU A 188 -9.96 -22.53 -5.61
CA GLU A 188 -9.00 -22.66 -4.53
C GLU A 188 -8.75 -21.32 -3.87
N PHE A 189 -8.69 -21.31 -2.53
CA PHE A 189 -8.37 -20.19 -1.69
C PHE A 189 -7.72 -20.66 -0.38
N GLY A 190 -7.28 -19.73 0.49
CA GLY A 190 -6.55 -20.07 1.69
C GLY A 190 -5.23 -20.77 1.34
N GLU A 191 -4.87 -21.81 2.05
CA GLU A 191 -3.61 -22.53 1.82
C GLU A 191 -3.46 -23.12 0.43
N LYS A 192 -4.59 -23.44 -0.23
CA LYS A 192 -4.62 -23.99 -1.58
C LYS A 192 -4.62 -22.92 -2.67
N GLY A 193 -4.95 -21.69 -2.32
CA GLY A 193 -4.91 -20.56 -3.26
C GLY A 193 -3.49 -20.08 -3.51
N TYR A 194 -3.32 -19.31 -4.59
CA TYR A 194 -2.05 -18.67 -4.92
C TYR A 194 -2.20 -17.14 -4.85
N SER A 195 -1.10 -16.45 -4.47
CA SER A 195 -1.07 -14.99 -4.35
C SER A 195 -2.18 -14.45 -3.44
N GLU A 196 -3.00 -13.48 -3.89
CA GLU A 196 -4.05 -12.88 -3.09
C GLU A 196 -5.16 -13.84 -2.66
N ALA A 197 -5.46 -14.88 -3.43
CA ALA A 197 -6.43 -15.90 -3.04
C ALA A 197 -6.03 -16.63 -1.74
N LYS A 198 -4.73 -16.69 -1.46
CA LYS A 198 -4.19 -17.33 -0.26
C LYS A 198 -4.62 -16.65 1.03
N TRP A 199 -4.77 -15.34 1.04
CA TRP A 199 -5.05 -14.57 2.24
C TRP A 199 -6.34 -13.73 2.16
N ARG A 200 -6.65 -13.12 1.00
CA ARG A 200 -7.74 -12.15 0.86
C ARG A 200 -9.13 -12.75 1.08
N THR A 201 -9.36 -13.96 0.60
CA THR A 201 -10.64 -14.66 0.79
C THR A 201 -10.90 -14.96 2.26
N ASN A 202 -9.86 -15.25 3.05
CA ASN A 202 -10.00 -15.52 4.48
C ASN A 202 -10.58 -14.32 5.24
N HIS A 203 -10.25 -13.10 4.85
CA HIS A 203 -10.87 -11.90 5.44
C HIS A 203 -12.37 -11.86 5.17
N SER A 204 -12.80 -12.20 3.94
CA SER A 204 -14.24 -12.23 3.58
C SER A 204 -15.02 -13.34 4.28
N VAL A 205 -14.37 -14.47 4.57
CA VAL A 205 -14.99 -15.61 5.28
C VAL A 205 -15.15 -15.31 6.77
N ASN A 206 -14.16 -14.65 7.37
CA ASN A 206 -14.06 -14.49 8.82
C ASN A 206 -14.55 -13.13 9.35
N ARG A 207 -14.99 -12.23 8.49
CA ARG A 207 -15.41 -10.87 8.85
C ARG A 207 -16.74 -10.51 8.21
N ASN A 208 -17.55 -9.74 8.94
CA ASN A 208 -18.78 -9.12 8.46
C ASN A 208 -18.55 -7.63 8.20
N GLY A 209 -19.37 -7.08 7.31
CA GLY A 209 -19.40 -5.67 6.97
C GLY A 209 -18.59 -5.32 5.73
N ASP A 210 -18.37 -4.04 5.53
CA ASP A 210 -17.53 -3.53 4.45
C ASP A 210 -16.05 -3.76 4.79
N LEU A 211 -15.41 -4.65 4.07
CA LEU A 211 -14.00 -5.00 4.28
C LEU A 211 -13.03 -4.08 3.55
N TYR A 212 -13.54 -3.22 2.66
CA TYR A 212 -12.70 -2.35 1.83
C TYR A 212 -13.34 -0.98 1.59
N PRO A 213 -13.68 -0.23 2.66
CA PRO A 213 -14.42 1.04 2.55
C PRO A 213 -13.59 2.19 1.99
N THR A 214 -12.27 2.09 1.99
CA THR A 214 -11.35 3.18 1.72
C THR A 214 -11.57 3.83 0.37
N HIS A 215 -11.82 3.06 -0.69
CA HIS A 215 -12.04 3.59 -2.04
C HIS A 215 -13.36 4.36 -2.20
N GLY A 216 -14.40 3.95 -1.48
CA GLY A 216 -15.67 4.67 -1.48
C GLY A 216 -15.68 5.86 -0.52
N LEU A 217 -15.17 5.65 0.69
CA LEU A 217 -15.21 6.64 1.77
C LEU A 217 -14.13 7.73 1.63
N GLY A 218 -12.94 7.38 1.17
CA GLY A 218 -11.80 8.30 1.10
C GLY A 218 -12.11 9.60 0.33
N PRO A 219 -12.64 9.55 -0.91
CA PRO A 219 -13.04 10.75 -1.63
C PRO A 219 -14.09 11.59 -0.89
N VAL A 220 -15.12 10.94 -0.31
CA VAL A 220 -16.19 11.62 0.42
C VAL A 220 -15.65 12.31 1.67
N SER A 221 -14.82 11.63 2.46
CA SER A 221 -14.23 12.23 3.66
C SER A 221 -13.31 13.39 3.34
N THR A 222 -12.57 13.32 2.23
CA THR A 222 -11.74 14.43 1.77
C THR A 222 -12.57 15.64 1.30
N MET A 223 -13.70 15.41 0.62
CA MET A 223 -14.58 16.48 0.13
C MET A 223 -15.33 17.17 1.26
N LEU A 224 -15.71 16.44 2.29
CA LEU A 224 -16.43 16.93 3.47
C LEU A 224 -15.52 17.38 4.60
N ASP A 225 -14.21 17.21 4.47
CA ASP A 225 -13.20 17.56 5.48
C ASP A 225 -13.46 16.90 6.86
N ILE A 226 -13.97 15.66 6.86
CA ILE A 226 -14.48 14.98 8.06
C ILE A 226 -13.38 14.71 9.10
N ASN A 227 -12.13 14.57 8.70
CA ASN A 227 -11.06 14.09 9.58
C ASN A 227 -10.22 15.22 10.22
N HIS A 228 -10.70 16.45 10.20
CA HIS A 228 -9.98 17.62 10.71
C HIS A 228 -10.56 18.16 12.03
N GLY A 229 -11.28 17.33 12.78
CA GLY A 229 -11.74 17.67 14.14
C GLY A 229 -13.02 18.50 14.19
N ASN A 230 -13.83 18.44 13.14
CA ASN A 230 -15.15 19.07 13.07
C ASN A 230 -16.25 18.10 13.48
#